data_334fd7d903ae0664ed23077a60415b16
#
_entry.id   334fd7d903ae0664ed23077a60415b16
#
_cell.length_a   1.000
_cell.length_b   1.000
_cell.length_c   1.000
_cell.angle_alpha   90.00
_cell.angle_beta   90.00
_cell.angle_gamma   90.00
#
_symmetry.space_group_name_H-M   'P 1'
#
loop_
_entity.id
_entity.type
_entity.pdbx_description
1 polymer ?
#
loop_
_entity_poly.entity_id
_entity_poly.type
_entity_poly.pdbx_seq_one_letter_code
_entity_poly.pdbx_strand_id
1 'polypeptide(L)'
;MMQLMRSADVPLDRRDRVFHYSGFRAVTGAMILVAIALGALVFGWLKNAWIAYYVAAVVAICLLIFQRLVTARFRSSNWLIRLTDHGLFVKFRSYLNHHFSDQDFTVVFLPYSEIRSVKLVKERQELPDRDDTNQSTTIIRTRRIIDLELSDDSTQLAEALAKERERVFAKPTQGTGRTSSRYQHFPVRLPSPTLLRIEWGVVPDPQTFLDGLTRHTLVRDTEETSRDFVNFDGLSREEQETRLLELAESGDMIGAVGMARKLYSYDLAAAKHFVEDLARKRSQK
;
A
#
# COMPACT_ATOMS: atom_id res chain seq x y z
N MET A 1 -13.10 -3.12 -24.76
CA MET A 1 -12.29 -4.30 -24.42
C MET A 1 -11.14 -3.85 -23.53
N MET A 2 -10.98 -4.51 -22.38
CA MET A 2 -9.89 -4.27 -21.44
C MET A 2 -8.53 -4.35 -22.14
N GLN A 3 -7.63 -3.43 -21.82
CA GLN A 3 -6.30 -3.36 -22.43
C GLN A 3 -5.23 -3.21 -21.35
N LEU A 4 -4.16 -3.98 -21.49
CA LEU A 4 -2.98 -3.88 -20.65
C LEU A 4 -1.90 -3.09 -21.41
N MET A 5 -1.30 -2.11 -20.74
CA MET A 5 -0.28 -1.25 -21.35
C MET A 5 0.76 -0.82 -20.31
N ARG A 6 1.81 -0.17 -20.78
CA ARG A 6 2.77 0.48 -19.90
C ARG A 6 2.33 1.91 -19.59
N SER A 7 2.76 2.41 -18.42
CA SER A 7 2.42 3.79 -18.03
C SER A 7 2.95 4.85 -19.00
N ALA A 8 3.98 4.52 -19.77
CA ALA A 8 4.48 5.37 -20.87
C ALA A 8 3.46 5.52 -22.02
N ASP A 9 2.66 4.50 -22.26
CA ASP A 9 1.74 4.43 -23.40
C ASP A 9 0.34 4.99 -23.06
N VAL A 10 0.13 5.38 -21.79
CA VAL A 10 -1.15 5.96 -21.35
C VAL A 10 -1.31 7.36 -21.95
N PRO A 11 -2.36 7.60 -22.76
CA PRO A 11 -2.61 8.92 -23.33
C PRO A 11 -2.87 9.94 -22.21
N LEU A 12 -2.27 11.13 -22.36
CA LEU A 12 -2.43 12.22 -21.40
C LEU A 12 -3.44 13.22 -21.96
N ASP A 13 -4.66 13.23 -21.42
CA ASP A 13 -5.60 14.31 -21.68
C ASP A 13 -5.71 15.23 -20.44
N ARG A 14 -5.79 16.55 -20.69
CA ARG A 14 -5.99 17.55 -19.63
C ARG A 14 -7.38 17.47 -19.00
N ARG A 15 -8.33 16.80 -19.65
CA ARG A 15 -9.69 16.60 -19.16
C ARG A 15 -9.81 15.44 -18.19
N ASP A 16 -8.80 14.56 -18.16
CA ASP A 16 -8.81 13.40 -17.27
C ASP A 16 -8.83 13.84 -15.79
N ARG A 17 -9.69 13.19 -15.03
CA ARG A 17 -9.64 13.33 -13.56
C ARG A 17 -8.61 12.35 -13.02
N VAL A 18 -7.57 12.90 -12.41
CA VAL A 18 -6.43 12.14 -11.91
C VAL A 18 -6.48 12.00 -10.40
N PHE A 19 -6.40 10.75 -9.91
CA PHE A 19 -6.34 10.42 -8.49
C PHE A 19 -4.90 10.02 -8.16
N HIS A 20 -4.25 10.83 -7.32
CA HIS A 20 -2.83 10.70 -7.01
C HIS A 20 -2.57 10.64 -5.50
N TYR A 21 -1.43 10.13 -5.11
CA TYR A 21 -1.06 10.11 -3.70
C TYR A 21 -0.69 11.52 -3.23
N SER A 22 -1.24 11.92 -2.07
CA SER A 22 -1.07 13.27 -1.54
C SER A 22 0.41 13.62 -1.31
N GLY A 23 0.90 14.64 -2.02
CA GLY A 23 2.20 15.26 -1.77
C GLY A 23 2.18 16.15 -0.52
N PHE A 24 1.03 16.75 -0.19
CA PHE A 24 0.90 17.69 0.91
C PHE A 24 1.32 17.06 2.26
N ARG A 25 0.86 15.86 2.57
CA ARG A 25 1.24 15.14 3.81
C ARG A 25 2.74 14.91 3.90
N ALA A 26 3.40 14.63 2.77
CA ALA A 26 4.85 14.43 2.74
C ALA A 26 5.61 15.73 2.98
N VAL A 27 5.15 16.85 2.40
CA VAL A 27 5.73 18.17 2.63
C VAL A 27 5.55 18.57 4.09
N THR A 28 4.36 18.44 4.64
CA THR A 28 4.10 18.77 6.04
C THR A 28 5.02 17.99 6.98
N GLY A 29 5.15 16.67 6.77
CA GLY A 29 6.08 15.86 7.56
C GLY A 29 7.54 16.30 7.40
N ALA A 30 7.99 16.56 6.18
CA ALA A 30 9.34 17.05 5.94
C ALA A 30 9.59 18.44 6.58
N MET A 31 8.63 19.36 6.49
CA MET A 31 8.72 20.70 7.12
C MET A 31 8.80 20.63 8.64
N ILE A 32 8.03 19.73 9.27
CA ILE A 32 8.12 19.51 10.72
C ILE A 32 9.53 19.03 11.09
N LEU A 33 10.08 18.07 10.36
CA LEU A 33 11.44 17.58 10.61
C LEU A 33 12.49 18.66 10.42
N VAL A 34 12.36 19.49 9.38
CA VAL A 34 13.25 20.65 9.17
C VAL A 34 13.15 21.64 10.34
N ALA A 35 11.94 21.94 10.80
CA ALA A 35 11.73 22.83 11.93
C ALA A 35 12.36 22.29 13.22
N ILE A 36 12.25 20.97 13.47
CA ILE A 36 12.92 20.30 14.60
C ILE A 36 14.45 20.41 14.48
N ALA A 37 15.00 20.16 13.31
CA ALA A 37 16.44 20.24 13.09
C ALA A 37 16.97 21.67 13.32
N LEU A 38 16.29 22.68 12.78
CA LEU A 38 16.65 24.09 12.96
C LEU A 38 16.51 24.52 14.41
N GLY A 39 15.42 24.13 15.08
CA GLY A 39 15.22 24.39 16.52
C GLY A 39 16.31 23.77 17.38
N ALA A 40 16.70 22.54 17.07
CA ALA A 40 17.80 21.86 17.77
C ALA A 40 19.15 22.58 17.56
N LEU A 41 19.44 23.05 16.34
CA LEU A 41 20.64 23.82 16.04
C LEU A 41 20.69 25.14 16.83
N VAL A 42 19.59 25.90 16.82
CA VAL A 42 19.49 27.18 17.56
C VAL A 42 19.64 26.95 19.06
N PHE A 43 18.94 25.93 19.59
CA PHE A 43 19.05 25.58 21.01
C PHE A 43 20.47 25.16 21.38
N GLY A 44 21.10 24.32 20.57
CA GLY A 44 22.48 23.89 20.76
C GLY A 44 23.45 25.07 20.80
N TRP A 45 23.25 26.05 19.91
CA TRP A 45 24.06 27.28 19.85
C TRP A 45 23.86 28.16 21.09
N LEU A 46 22.59 28.41 21.50
CA LEU A 46 22.27 29.26 22.65
C LEU A 46 22.69 28.66 23.99
N LYS A 47 22.58 27.35 24.13
CA LYS A 47 22.82 26.64 25.41
C LYS A 47 24.14 25.86 25.43
N ASN A 48 24.93 25.93 24.36
CA ASN A 48 26.16 25.16 24.15
C ASN A 48 25.97 23.65 24.42
N ALA A 49 24.78 23.12 24.01
CA ALA A 49 24.34 21.75 24.27
C ALA A 49 24.71 20.85 23.08
N TRP A 50 25.79 20.09 23.19
CA TRP A 50 26.27 19.20 22.11
C TRP A 50 25.22 18.16 21.67
N ILE A 51 24.36 17.68 22.59
CA ILE A 51 23.29 16.72 22.30
C ILE A 51 22.31 17.29 21.24
N ALA A 52 22.04 18.60 21.27
CA ALA A 52 21.17 19.24 20.31
C ALA A 52 21.74 19.20 18.89
N TYR A 53 23.02 19.34 18.72
CA TYR A 53 23.69 19.19 17.40
C TYR A 53 23.60 17.75 16.91
N TYR A 54 23.74 16.77 17.81
CA TYR A 54 23.55 15.35 17.46
C TYR A 54 22.14 15.07 16.98
N VAL A 55 21.11 15.58 17.67
CA VAL A 55 19.71 15.46 17.26
C VAL A 55 19.50 16.07 15.87
N ALA A 56 20.01 17.28 15.62
CA ALA A 56 19.91 17.94 14.32
C ALA A 56 20.57 17.10 13.19
N ALA A 57 21.75 16.52 13.45
CA ALA A 57 22.44 15.65 12.52
C ALA A 57 21.65 14.39 12.20
N VAL A 58 21.08 13.71 13.20
CA VAL A 58 20.23 12.52 13.03
C VAL A 58 19.01 12.85 12.17
N VAL A 59 18.31 13.97 12.46
CA VAL A 59 17.15 14.40 11.69
C VAL A 59 17.54 14.72 10.24
N ALA A 60 18.68 15.38 10.01
CA ALA A 60 19.19 15.65 8.67
C ALA A 60 19.49 14.36 7.89
N ILE A 61 20.09 13.36 8.53
CA ILE A 61 20.33 12.04 7.94
C ILE A 61 19.00 11.36 7.58
N CYS A 62 18.01 11.39 8.47
CA CYS A 62 16.67 10.88 8.20
C CYS A 62 16.04 11.56 6.98
N LEU A 63 16.11 12.88 6.87
CA LEU A 63 15.63 13.64 5.72
C LEU A 63 16.31 13.20 4.41
N LEU A 64 17.63 12.99 4.44
CA LEU A 64 18.39 12.51 3.28
C LEU A 64 17.98 11.08 2.88
N ILE A 65 17.73 10.20 3.84
CA ILE A 65 17.27 8.82 3.57
C ILE A 65 15.89 8.85 2.93
N PHE A 66 14.97 9.65 3.46
CA PHE A 66 13.58 9.69 3.03
C PHE A 66 13.31 10.67 1.87
N GLN A 67 14.29 11.49 1.44
CA GLN A 67 14.11 12.45 0.35
C GLN A 67 13.52 11.82 -0.93
N ARG A 68 13.96 10.60 -1.29
CA ARG A 68 13.47 9.90 -2.49
C ARG A 68 11.99 9.50 -2.37
N LEU A 69 11.55 9.15 -1.16
CA LEU A 69 10.15 8.82 -0.89
C LEU A 69 9.25 10.05 -0.97
N VAL A 70 9.77 11.19 -0.47
CA VAL A 70 9.06 12.48 -0.54
C VAL A 70 8.98 12.95 -1.98
N THR A 71 10.10 12.98 -2.71
CA THR A 71 10.16 13.44 -4.10
C THR A 71 9.34 12.55 -5.05
N ALA A 72 9.23 11.24 -4.79
CA ALA A 72 8.41 10.34 -5.58
C ALA A 72 6.93 10.74 -5.63
N ARG A 73 6.44 11.44 -4.61
CA ARG A 73 5.04 11.92 -4.56
C ARG A 73 4.78 13.14 -5.46
N PHE A 74 5.82 13.81 -5.93
CA PHE A 74 5.72 14.97 -6.84
C PHE A 74 5.95 14.63 -8.30
N ARG A 75 6.25 13.37 -8.60
CA ARG A 75 6.42 12.93 -9.99
C ARG A 75 5.08 12.94 -10.72
N SER A 76 5.09 13.22 -12.01
CA SER A 76 3.90 13.14 -12.87
C SER A 76 3.31 11.72 -12.92
N SER A 77 4.11 10.71 -12.63
CA SER A 77 3.71 9.32 -12.51
C SER A 77 3.04 8.97 -11.17
N ASN A 78 2.93 9.91 -10.23
CA ASN A 78 2.32 9.68 -8.92
C ASN A 78 0.78 9.66 -8.97
N TRP A 79 0.22 8.87 -9.87
CA TRP A 79 -1.22 8.61 -9.93
C TRP A 79 -1.50 7.12 -9.77
N LEU A 80 -2.68 6.80 -9.29
CA LEU A 80 -3.18 5.43 -9.18
C LEU A 80 -4.29 5.17 -10.18
N ILE A 81 -5.22 6.12 -10.32
CA ILE A 81 -6.39 6.01 -11.16
C ILE A 81 -6.50 7.28 -12.01
N ARG A 82 -6.93 7.11 -13.27
CA ARG A 82 -7.38 8.20 -14.16
C ARG A 82 -8.75 7.85 -14.71
N LEU A 83 -9.68 8.78 -14.54
CA LEU A 83 -11.00 8.74 -15.18
C LEU A 83 -10.92 9.53 -16.46
N THR A 84 -11.30 8.89 -17.56
CA THR A 84 -11.44 9.48 -18.89
C THR A 84 -12.91 9.44 -19.33
N ASP A 85 -13.24 9.98 -20.49
CA ASP A 85 -14.60 9.92 -21.04
C ASP A 85 -15.01 8.49 -21.44
N HIS A 86 -14.07 7.58 -21.69
CA HIS A 86 -14.32 6.24 -22.23
C HIS A 86 -14.12 5.09 -21.23
N GLY A 87 -13.48 5.36 -20.11
CA GLY A 87 -13.14 4.34 -19.12
C GLY A 87 -12.16 4.84 -18.07
N LEU A 88 -11.59 3.92 -17.35
CA LEU A 88 -10.62 4.24 -16.32
C LEU A 88 -9.29 3.50 -16.54
N PHE A 89 -8.20 4.20 -16.30
CA PHE A 89 -6.88 3.61 -16.18
C PHE A 89 -6.56 3.34 -14.72
N VAL A 90 -6.11 2.12 -14.41
CA VAL A 90 -5.70 1.73 -13.06
C VAL A 90 -4.27 1.20 -13.10
N LYS A 91 -3.40 1.79 -12.30
CA LYS A 91 -2.00 1.40 -12.17
C LYS A 91 -1.83 0.35 -11.08
N PHE A 92 -1.05 -0.71 -11.34
CA PHE A 92 -0.89 -1.82 -10.41
C PHE A 92 0.01 -1.51 -9.21
N ARG A 93 0.94 -0.57 -9.36
CA ARG A 93 1.91 -0.20 -8.33
C ARG A 93 1.71 1.23 -7.83
N SER A 94 2.02 1.44 -6.55
CA SER A 94 2.01 2.78 -5.95
C SER A 94 3.36 3.50 -6.09
N TYR A 95 3.41 4.77 -5.65
CA TYR A 95 4.63 5.57 -5.56
C TYR A 95 5.72 4.93 -4.65
N LEU A 96 5.33 4.04 -3.73
CA LEU A 96 6.28 3.32 -2.87
C LEU A 96 7.25 2.43 -3.66
N ASN A 97 6.89 2.11 -4.90
CA ASN A 97 7.74 1.41 -5.84
C ASN A 97 8.65 2.35 -6.66
N HIS A 98 9.02 3.50 -6.10
CA HIS A 98 9.83 4.56 -6.74
C HIS A 98 11.19 4.12 -7.29
N HIS A 99 11.62 2.91 -6.98
CA HIS A 99 12.85 2.31 -7.50
C HIS A 99 12.69 1.71 -8.90
N PHE A 100 11.45 1.48 -9.36
CA PHE A 100 11.17 1.17 -10.76
C PHE A 100 11.12 2.45 -11.60
N SER A 101 11.36 2.31 -12.89
CA SER A 101 11.15 3.42 -13.81
C SER A 101 9.67 3.79 -13.87
N ASP A 102 9.37 5.09 -13.84
CA ASP A 102 8.00 5.61 -13.88
C ASP A 102 7.23 5.19 -15.16
N GLN A 103 7.97 4.93 -16.24
CA GLN A 103 7.43 4.53 -17.54
C GLN A 103 7.08 3.04 -17.64
N ASP A 104 7.57 2.24 -16.70
CA ASP A 104 7.56 0.77 -16.78
C ASP A 104 6.49 0.11 -15.91
N PHE A 105 5.61 0.90 -15.30
CA PHE A 105 4.50 0.34 -14.52
C PHE A 105 3.41 -0.24 -15.44
N THR A 106 2.86 -1.38 -15.04
CA THR A 106 1.71 -1.95 -15.72
C THR A 106 0.45 -1.19 -15.33
N VAL A 107 -0.34 -0.86 -16.33
CA VAL A 107 -1.62 -0.14 -16.25
C VAL A 107 -2.66 -0.95 -16.99
N VAL A 108 -3.85 -1.07 -16.42
CA VAL A 108 -5.02 -1.60 -17.11
C VAL A 108 -5.95 -0.47 -17.48
N PHE A 109 -6.43 -0.48 -18.73
CA PHE A 109 -7.56 0.32 -19.17
C PHE A 109 -8.83 -0.52 -19.06
N LEU A 110 -9.84 -0.02 -18.38
CA LEU A 110 -11.14 -0.63 -18.18
C LEU A 110 -12.20 0.28 -18.79
N PRO A 111 -12.80 -0.08 -19.94
CA PRO A 111 -13.96 0.63 -20.47
C PRO A 111 -15.12 0.58 -19.48
N TYR A 112 -15.93 1.63 -19.41
CA TYR A 112 -17.10 1.65 -18.50
C TYR A 112 -18.10 0.53 -18.79
N SER A 113 -18.20 0.07 -20.04
CA SER A 113 -19.06 -1.05 -20.41
C SER A 113 -18.67 -2.41 -19.79
N GLU A 114 -17.43 -2.54 -19.36
CA GLU A 114 -16.92 -3.74 -18.70
C GLU A 114 -17.02 -3.67 -17.17
N ILE A 115 -17.50 -2.54 -16.63
CA ILE A 115 -17.69 -2.35 -15.19
C ILE A 115 -19.19 -2.51 -14.88
N ARG A 116 -19.56 -3.58 -14.20
CA ARG A 116 -20.94 -3.86 -13.81
C ARG A 116 -21.40 -2.95 -12.68
N SER A 117 -20.58 -2.82 -11.64
CA SER A 117 -20.90 -1.98 -10.50
C SER A 117 -19.63 -1.57 -9.75
N VAL A 118 -19.76 -0.50 -8.98
CA VAL A 118 -18.71 0.03 -8.10
C VAL A 118 -19.27 0.25 -6.73
N LYS A 119 -18.51 -0.10 -5.68
CA LYS A 119 -18.86 0.20 -4.30
C LYS A 119 -17.65 0.65 -3.48
N LEU A 120 -17.89 1.49 -2.48
CA LEU A 120 -16.93 1.81 -1.44
C LEU A 120 -17.10 0.83 -0.28
N VAL A 121 -16.02 0.16 0.09
CA VAL A 121 -15.96 -0.69 1.28
C VAL A 121 -15.09 0.00 2.32
N LYS A 122 -15.66 0.28 3.49
CA LYS A 122 -14.91 0.75 4.66
C LYS A 122 -14.63 -0.45 5.55
N GLU A 123 -13.41 -0.92 5.54
CA GLU A 123 -12.97 -2.05 6.35
C GLU A 123 -12.38 -1.53 7.66
N ARG A 124 -13.06 -1.80 8.76
CA ARG A 124 -12.56 -1.52 10.10
C ARG A 124 -11.75 -2.72 10.56
N GLN A 125 -10.46 -2.52 10.78
CA GLN A 125 -9.55 -3.53 11.32
C GLN A 125 -9.18 -3.14 12.75
N GLU A 126 -9.42 -4.03 13.68
CA GLU A 126 -8.97 -3.91 15.06
C GLU A 126 -7.66 -4.69 15.19
N LEU A 127 -6.55 -3.97 15.25
CA LEU A 127 -5.23 -4.57 15.42
C LEU A 127 -4.90 -4.63 16.91
N PRO A 128 -4.75 -5.82 17.49
CA PRO A 128 -4.24 -5.89 18.85
C PRO A 128 -2.81 -5.35 18.87
N ASP A 129 -2.58 -4.38 19.68
CA ASP A 129 -1.24 -3.86 19.99
C ASP A 129 -0.88 -4.21 21.42
N ARG A 130 0.40 -4.37 21.67
CA ARG A 130 0.94 -4.63 23.00
C ARG A 130 1.82 -3.47 23.33
N ASP A 131 1.39 -2.68 24.30
CA ASP A 131 2.20 -1.59 24.83
C ASP A 131 3.43 -2.15 25.56
N ASP A 132 4.50 -1.36 25.67
CA ASP A 132 5.73 -1.71 26.38
C ASP A 132 5.48 -2.10 27.86
N THR A 133 4.31 -1.69 28.39
CA THR A 133 3.81 -2.06 29.73
C THR A 133 3.06 -3.40 29.77
N ASN A 134 3.05 -4.18 28.67
CA ASN A 134 2.35 -5.47 28.55
C ASN A 134 0.82 -5.37 28.64
N GLN A 135 0.24 -4.16 28.55
CA GLN A 135 -1.20 -3.95 28.47
C GLN A 135 -1.69 -4.16 27.02
N SER A 136 -2.79 -4.91 26.88
CA SER A 136 -3.44 -5.14 25.59
C SER A 136 -4.16 -3.88 25.16
N THR A 137 -3.63 -3.18 24.18
CA THR A 137 -4.29 -2.07 23.49
C THR A 137 -4.80 -2.52 22.12
N THR A 138 -5.89 -1.92 21.66
CA THR A 138 -6.45 -2.22 20.32
C THR A 138 -6.34 -0.97 19.45
N ILE A 139 -5.55 -1.07 18.38
CA ILE A 139 -5.48 0.00 17.37
C ILE A 139 -6.58 -0.25 16.34
N ILE A 140 -7.50 0.70 16.21
CA ILE A 140 -8.54 0.67 15.20
C ILE A 140 -8.00 1.35 13.93
N ARG A 141 -7.87 0.58 12.84
CA ARG A 141 -7.48 1.10 11.54
C ARG A 141 -8.65 0.95 10.56
N THR A 142 -9.09 2.06 9.98
CA THR A 142 -10.08 2.03 8.91
C THR A 142 -9.37 2.09 7.55
N ARG A 143 -9.56 1.06 6.73
CA ARG A 143 -9.15 1.05 5.33
C ARG A 143 -10.34 1.40 4.45
N ARG A 144 -10.09 2.21 3.42
CA ARG A 144 -11.07 2.51 2.38
C ARG A 144 -10.67 1.74 1.13
N ILE A 145 -11.60 1.02 0.57
CA ILE A 145 -11.37 0.13 -0.55
C ILE A 145 -12.46 0.41 -1.59
N ILE A 146 -12.08 0.53 -2.85
CA ILE A 146 -13.02 0.55 -3.96
C ILE A 146 -13.05 -0.85 -4.57
N ASP A 147 -14.23 -1.45 -4.57
CA ASP A 147 -14.51 -2.70 -5.25
C ASP A 147 -15.21 -2.40 -6.59
N LEU A 148 -14.56 -2.83 -7.69
CA LEU A 148 -15.07 -2.75 -9.05
C LEU A 148 -15.49 -4.15 -9.46
N GLU A 149 -16.78 -4.37 -9.67
CA GLU A 149 -17.32 -5.62 -10.20
C GLU A 149 -17.26 -5.58 -11.74
N LEU A 150 -16.52 -6.49 -12.32
CA LEU A 150 -16.36 -6.60 -13.78
C LEU A 150 -17.46 -7.45 -14.38
N SER A 151 -17.84 -7.15 -15.63
CA SER A 151 -18.89 -7.88 -16.35
C SER A 151 -18.45 -9.27 -16.77
N ASP A 152 -17.17 -9.42 -17.13
CA ASP A 152 -16.60 -10.64 -17.63
C ASP A 152 -15.44 -11.13 -16.74
N ASP A 153 -15.09 -12.40 -16.89
CA ASP A 153 -13.95 -13.01 -16.24
C ASP A 153 -12.65 -12.40 -16.76
N SER A 154 -11.82 -11.93 -15.84
CA SER A 154 -10.59 -11.19 -16.12
C SER A 154 -9.32 -12.03 -15.93
N THR A 155 -9.30 -13.24 -16.51
CA THR A 155 -8.11 -14.14 -16.42
C THR A 155 -6.83 -13.44 -16.88
N GLN A 156 -6.87 -12.64 -17.94
CA GLN A 156 -5.73 -11.85 -18.42
C GLN A 156 -5.24 -10.83 -17.37
N LEU A 157 -6.17 -10.24 -16.62
CA LEU A 157 -5.84 -9.30 -15.54
C LEU A 157 -5.17 -10.02 -14.38
N ALA A 158 -5.65 -11.23 -14.03
CA ALA A 158 -5.04 -12.05 -12.98
C ALA A 158 -3.61 -12.43 -13.33
N GLU A 159 -3.37 -12.89 -14.56
CA GLU A 159 -2.03 -13.22 -15.07
C GLU A 159 -1.11 -11.98 -15.09
N ALA A 160 -1.62 -10.83 -15.52
CA ALA A 160 -0.84 -9.59 -15.56
C ALA A 160 -0.47 -9.11 -14.16
N LEU A 161 -1.39 -9.23 -13.18
CA LEU A 161 -1.10 -8.90 -11.78
C LEU A 161 -0.08 -9.86 -11.17
N ALA A 162 -0.19 -11.17 -11.45
CA ALA A 162 0.78 -12.17 -11.00
C ALA A 162 2.18 -11.87 -11.58
N LYS A 163 2.27 -11.68 -12.89
CA LYS A 163 3.52 -11.32 -13.57
C LYS A 163 4.13 -10.02 -13.05
N GLU A 164 3.30 -9.02 -12.74
CA GLU A 164 3.80 -7.76 -12.19
C GLU A 164 4.32 -7.93 -10.75
N ARG A 165 3.74 -8.85 -9.94
CA ARG A 165 4.23 -9.18 -8.60
C ARG A 165 5.55 -9.92 -8.60
N GLU A 166 5.79 -10.77 -9.60
CA GLU A 166 7.04 -11.50 -9.78
C GLU A 166 8.21 -10.58 -10.18
N ARG A 167 7.92 -9.41 -10.74
CA ARG A 167 8.94 -8.43 -11.11
C ARG A 167 9.59 -7.86 -9.85
N VAL A 168 10.72 -8.43 -9.46
CA VAL A 168 11.54 -7.98 -8.33
C VAL A 168 12.64 -7.07 -8.84
N PHE A 169 12.77 -5.89 -8.25
CA PHE A 169 13.92 -5.04 -8.49
C PHE A 169 15.12 -5.55 -7.66
N ALA A 170 15.91 -6.43 -8.25
CA ALA A 170 17.17 -6.87 -7.66
C ALA A 170 18.28 -5.88 -8.04
N LYS A 171 18.80 -5.10 -7.08
CA LYS A 171 20.12 -4.46 -7.28
C LYS A 171 21.17 -5.50 -6.97
N PRO A 172 22.08 -5.84 -7.92
CA PRO A 172 23.24 -6.65 -7.58
C PRO A 172 24.07 -5.83 -6.56
N THR A 173 24.10 -6.31 -5.34
CA THR A 173 24.99 -5.77 -4.32
C THR A 173 26.36 -6.34 -4.63
N GLN A 174 27.27 -5.52 -5.15
CA GLN A 174 28.65 -5.91 -5.35
C GLN A 174 29.21 -6.46 -4.03
N GLY A 175 29.52 -7.74 -3.99
CA GLY A 175 30.33 -8.36 -2.96
C GLY A 175 29.66 -9.30 -1.96
N THR A 176 28.34 -9.37 -1.81
CA THR A 176 27.73 -10.21 -0.75
C THR A 176 26.77 -11.32 -1.21
N GLY A 177 26.49 -11.44 -2.49
CA GLY A 177 25.55 -12.47 -3.02
C GLY A 177 24.10 -12.37 -2.51
N ARG A 178 23.79 -11.37 -1.67
CA ARG A 178 22.46 -11.14 -1.14
C ARG A 178 21.68 -10.16 -2.04
N THR A 179 20.68 -10.67 -2.74
CA THR A 179 19.65 -9.83 -3.37
C THR A 179 18.74 -9.28 -2.27
N SER A 180 18.90 -8.01 -1.91
CA SER A 180 17.95 -7.37 -1.03
C SER A 180 16.70 -7.04 -1.85
N SER A 181 15.60 -7.75 -1.62
CA SER A 181 14.29 -7.40 -2.16
C SER A 181 13.83 -6.08 -1.54
N ARG A 182 13.58 -5.06 -2.37
CA ARG A 182 13.01 -3.82 -1.89
C ARG A 182 11.51 -3.99 -1.64
N TYR A 183 11.00 -3.23 -0.67
CA TYR A 183 9.58 -3.20 -0.39
C TYR A 183 8.78 -2.90 -1.66
N GLN A 184 7.76 -3.70 -1.91
CA GLN A 184 6.83 -3.55 -3.01
C GLN A 184 5.42 -3.34 -2.46
N HIS A 185 4.68 -2.42 -3.07
CA HIS A 185 3.31 -2.13 -2.68
C HIS A 185 2.38 -2.20 -3.88
N PHE A 186 1.38 -3.08 -3.77
CA PHE A 186 0.36 -3.33 -4.78
C PHE A 186 -1.00 -2.93 -4.23
N PRO A 187 -1.48 -1.72 -4.53
CA PRO A 187 -2.78 -1.25 -4.07
C PRO A 187 -3.95 -1.91 -4.80
N VAL A 188 -3.66 -2.65 -5.89
CA VAL A 188 -4.66 -3.30 -6.72
C VAL A 188 -4.59 -4.81 -6.54
N ARG A 189 -5.74 -5.44 -6.33
CA ARG A 189 -5.89 -6.89 -6.12
C ARG A 189 -7.09 -7.41 -6.87
N LEU A 190 -7.06 -8.70 -7.18
CA LEU A 190 -8.17 -9.42 -7.79
C LEU A 190 -8.58 -10.58 -6.85
N PRO A 191 -9.48 -10.33 -5.87
CA PRO A 191 -9.92 -11.37 -4.94
C PRO A 191 -10.73 -12.49 -5.61
N SER A 192 -11.42 -12.17 -6.71
CA SER A 192 -12.10 -13.13 -7.58
C SER A 192 -11.94 -12.71 -9.03
N PRO A 193 -12.19 -13.59 -10.01
CA PRO A 193 -12.04 -13.28 -11.43
C PRO A 193 -12.83 -12.06 -11.91
N THR A 194 -13.92 -11.73 -11.24
CA THR A 194 -14.81 -10.62 -11.58
C THR A 194 -14.74 -9.44 -10.61
N LEU A 195 -13.86 -9.45 -9.61
CA LEU A 195 -13.79 -8.40 -8.61
C LEU A 195 -12.41 -7.78 -8.55
N LEU A 196 -12.28 -6.55 -9.03
CA LEU A 196 -11.07 -5.75 -8.88
C LEU A 196 -11.17 -4.86 -7.66
N ARG A 197 -10.26 -5.05 -6.71
CA ARG A 197 -10.20 -4.32 -5.46
C ARG A 197 -9.04 -3.34 -5.47
N ILE A 198 -9.33 -2.08 -5.14
CA ILE A 198 -8.35 -0.99 -5.12
C ILE A 198 -8.29 -0.38 -3.71
N GLU A 199 -7.13 -0.44 -3.06
CA GLU A 199 -6.90 0.22 -1.78
C GLU A 199 -6.81 1.73 -1.98
N TRP A 200 -7.70 2.48 -1.30
CA TRP A 200 -7.80 3.92 -1.47
C TRP A 200 -6.84 4.67 -0.57
N GLY A 201 -5.73 5.08 -1.12
CA GLY A 201 -4.74 5.92 -0.45
C GLY A 201 -4.48 7.24 -1.18
N VAL A 202 -5.33 7.58 -2.16
CA VAL A 202 -5.14 8.71 -3.09
C VAL A 202 -6.10 9.87 -2.78
N VAL A 203 -5.82 11.01 -3.39
CA VAL A 203 -6.66 12.22 -3.35
C VAL A 203 -7.10 12.56 -4.78
N PRO A 204 -8.28 13.15 -4.95
CA PRO A 204 -9.28 13.43 -3.92
C PRO A 204 -9.88 12.17 -3.27
N ASP A 205 -10.87 12.35 -2.41
CA ASP A 205 -11.50 11.27 -1.65
C ASP A 205 -12.23 10.25 -2.54
N PRO A 206 -12.61 9.09 -2.01
CA PRO A 206 -13.30 8.05 -2.80
C PRO A 206 -14.68 8.50 -3.26
N GLN A 207 -15.35 9.43 -2.57
CA GLN A 207 -16.66 9.90 -2.99
C GLN A 207 -16.57 10.69 -4.30
N THR A 208 -15.58 11.55 -4.45
CA THR A 208 -15.32 12.26 -5.72
C THR A 208 -15.10 11.31 -6.90
N PHE A 209 -14.49 10.14 -6.63
CA PHE A 209 -14.32 9.10 -7.64
C PHE A 209 -15.65 8.44 -7.99
N LEU A 210 -16.44 8.05 -6.99
CA LEU A 210 -17.77 7.45 -7.18
C LEU A 210 -18.69 8.39 -7.93
N ASP A 211 -18.72 9.68 -7.56
CA ASP A 211 -19.52 10.70 -8.23
C ASP A 211 -19.15 10.85 -9.72
N GLY A 212 -17.87 10.67 -10.04
CA GLY A 212 -17.39 10.63 -11.43
C GLY A 212 -17.92 9.42 -12.21
N LEU A 213 -18.16 8.31 -11.52
CA LEU A 213 -18.61 7.06 -12.14
C LEU A 213 -20.14 6.92 -12.27
N THR A 214 -20.91 7.64 -11.47
CA THR A 214 -22.39 7.55 -11.46
C THR A 214 -23.06 7.71 -12.83
N ARG A 215 -22.40 8.44 -13.75
CA ARG A 215 -22.90 8.64 -15.12
C ARG A 215 -22.64 7.46 -16.05
N HIS A 216 -21.77 6.54 -15.64
CA HIS A 216 -21.25 5.50 -16.54
C HIS A 216 -21.55 4.10 -16.04
N THR A 217 -21.68 3.90 -14.73
CA THR A 217 -21.88 2.58 -14.13
C THR A 217 -22.72 2.67 -12.84
N LEU A 218 -23.23 1.53 -12.39
CA LEU A 218 -24.00 1.43 -11.16
C LEU A 218 -23.08 1.61 -9.96
N VAL A 219 -23.29 2.70 -9.21
CA VAL A 219 -22.63 2.90 -7.91
C VAL A 219 -23.54 2.35 -6.83
N ARG A 220 -23.06 1.36 -6.10
CA ARG A 220 -23.78 0.75 -4.96
C ARG A 220 -23.47 1.52 -3.67
N ASP A 221 -24.35 1.35 -2.69
CA ASP A 221 -24.18 1.94 -1.38
C ASP A 221 -22.86 1.51 -0.73
N THR A 222 -22.34 2.39 0.13
CA THR A 222 -21.13 2.12 0.90
C THR A 222 -21.36 0.96 1.85
N GLU A 223 -20.50 -0.03 1.79
CA GLU A 223 -20.51 -1.17 2.70
C GLU A 223 -19.51 -0.92 3.84
N GLU A 224 -19.97 -1.02 5.08
CA GLU A 224 -19.11 -1.00 6.25
C GLU A 224 -18.93 -2.45 6.72
N THR A 225 -17.73 -2.96 6.55
CA THR A 225 -17.37 -4.30 7.00
C THR A 225 -16.46 -4.18 8.19
N SER A 226 -16.90 -4.69 9.34
CA SER A 226 -15.99 -4.98 10.45
C SER A 226 -15.31 -6.30 10.14
N ARG A 227 -14.03 -6.30 9.89
CA ARG A 227 -13.26 -7.52 10.06
C ARG A 227 -12.93 -7.59 11.54
N ASP A 228 -13.79 -8.29 12.26
CA ASP A 228 -13.36 -8.83 13.53
C ASP A 228 -12.11 -9.64 13.23
N PHE A 229 -11.01 -9.26 13.85
CA PHE A 229 -9.82 -10.09 13.76
C PHE A 229 -10.24 -11.48 14.13
N VAL A 230 -10.05 -12.37 13.22
CA VAL A 230 -10.39 -13.76 13.35
C VAL A 230 -10.06 -14.16 14.77
N ASN A 231 -11.07 -14.60 15.49
CA ASN A 231 -10.87 -15.14 16.83
C ASN A 231 -9.96 -16.35 16.67
N PHE A 232 -8.69 -16.19 17.05
CA PHE A 232 -7.72 -17.29 17.05
C PHE A 232 -7.86 -18.15 18.31
N ASP A 233 -8.73 -17.72 19.25
CA ASP A 233 -8.98 -18.44 20.49
C ASP A 233 -9.69 -19.76 20.18
N GLY A 234 -9.09 -20.85 20.59
CA GLY A 234 -9.62 -22.21 20.36
C GLY A 234 -9.24 -22.85 19.02
N LEU A 235 -8.52 -22.17 18.13
CA LEU A 235 -7.98 -22.78 16.92
C LEU A 235 -6.74 -23.62 17.21
N SER A 236 -6.60 -24.72 16.50
CA SER A 236 -5.37 -25.48 16.48
C SER A 236 -4.21 -24.65 15.91
N ARG A 237 -2.98 -25.01 16.24
CA ARG A 237 -1.79 -24.30 15.72
C ARG A 237 -1.75 -24.25 14.19
N GLU A 238 -2.13 -25.33 13.53
CA GLU A 238 -2.17 -25.41 12.06
C GLU A 238 -3.19 -24.47 11.46
N GLU A 239 -4.36 -24.34 12.08
CA GLU A 239 -5.38 -23.38 11.64
C GLU A 239 -4.93 -21.93 11.88
N GLN A 240 -4.26 -21.67 13.01
CA GLN A 240 -3.66 -20.35 13.28
C GLN A 240 -2.61 -19.99 12.22
N GLU A 241 -1.69 -20.90 11.91
CA GLU A 241 -0.67 -20.71 10.89
C GLU A 241 -1.28 -20.49 9.50
N THR A 242 -2.32 -21.24 9.15
CA THR A 242 -3.06 -21.07 7.88
C THR A 242 -3.67 -19.69 7.78
N ARG A 243 -4.29 -19.20 8.83
CA ARG A 243 -4.91 -17.87 8.86
C ARG A 243 -3.90 -16.72 8.87
N LEU A 244 -2.76 -16.89 9.57
CA LEU A 244 -1.66 -15.94 9.50
C LEU A 244 -1.12 -15.83 8.07
N LEU A 245 -1.04 -16.96 7.38
CA LEU A 245 -0.63 -17.01 5.99
C LEU A 245 -1.64 -16.32 5.07
N GLU A 246 -2.94 -16.54 5.24
CA GLU A 246 -3.99 -15.85 4.51
C GLU A 246 -3.94 -14.33 4.71
N LEU A 247 -3.65 -13.87 5.94
CA LEU A 247 -3.43 -12.45 6.23
C LEU A 247 -2.22 -11.91 5.46
N ALA A 248 -1.10 -12.62 5.50
CA ALA A 248 0.11 -12.21 4.79
C ALA A 248 -0.10 -12.18 3.27
N GLU A 249 -0.76 -13.18 2.69
CA GLU A 249 -1.08 -13.28 1.27
C GLU A 249 -2.11 -12.22 0.84
N SER A 250 -3.05 -11.87 1.72
CA SER A 250 -3.96 -10.74 1.48
C SER A 250 -3.25 -9.38 1.50
N GLY A 251 -1.92 -9.36 1.77
CA GLY A 251 -1.07 -8.18 1.81
C GLY A 251 -1.12 -7.45 3.15
N ASP A 252 -1.74 -8.02 4.17
CA ASP A 252 -1.68 -7.50 5.54
C ASP A 252 -0.55 -8.15 6.35
N MET A 253 0.67 -8.00 5.86
CA MET A 253 1.88 -8.51 6.52
C MET A 253 2.01 -7.95 7.94
N ILE A 254 1.64 -6.68 8.15
CA ILE A 254 1.73 -6.04 9.48
C ILE A 254 0.75 -6.69 10.44
N GLY A 255 -0.49 -6.94 9.99
CA GLY A 255 -1.48 -7.67 10.78
C GLY A 255 -1.06 -9.09 11.10
N ALA A 256 -0.52 -9.82 10.12
CA ALA A 256 -0.01 -11.18 10.32
C ALA A 256 1.13 -11.22 11.35
N VAL A 257 2.10 -10.31 11.26
CA VAL A 257 3.21 -10.20 12.20
C VAL A 257 2.72 -9.80 13.60
N GLY A 258 1.82 -8.81 13.69
CA GLY A 258 1.22 -8.41 14.98
C GLY A 258 0.49 -9.57 15.66
N MET A 259 -0.26 -10.37 14.88
CA MET A 259 -0.97 -11.52 15.38
C MET A 259 -0.02 -12.67 15.79
N ALA A 260 1.03 -12.94 15.03
CA ALA A 260 2.05 -13.92 15.39
C ALA A 260 2.75 -13.55 16.72
N ARG A 261 3.00 -12.25 16.96
CA ARG A 261 3.53 -11.77 18.24
C ARG A 261 2.59 -12.11 19.40
N LYS A 262 1.29 -11.88 19.20
CA LYS A 262 0.28 -12.14 20.23
C LYS A 262 0.15 -13.64 20.53
N LEU A 263 0.04 -14.46 19.48
CA LEU A 263 -0.22 -15.91 19.61
C LEU A 263 0.97 -16.67 20.18
N TYR A 264 2.17 -16.32 19.73
CA TYR A 264 3.39 -17.11 20.03
C TYR A 264 4.35 -16.37 20.96
N SER A 265 3.99 -15.18 21.45
CA SER A 265 4.84 -14.35 22.30
C SER A 265 6.22 -14.04 21.68
N TYR A 266 6.29 -13.97 20.35
CA TYR A 266 7.51 -13.61 19.64
C TYR A 266 7.81 -12.12 19.75
N ASP A 267 9.10 -11.77 19.70
CA ASP A 267 9.51 -10.40 19.43
C ASP A 267 9.18 -10.01 17.97
N LEU A 268 9.35 -8.74 17.63
CA LEU A 268 8.99 -8.25 16.28
C LEU A 268 9.80 -8.93 15.18
N ALA A 269 11.09 -9.20 15.43
CA ALA A 269 11.97 -9.80 14.44
C ALA A 269 11.62 -11.29 14.24
N ALA A 270 11.44 -12.04 15.32
CA ALA A 270 11.05 -13.43 15.28
C ALA A 270 9.68 -13.64 14.64
N ALA A 271 8.68 -12.81 14.98
CA ALA A 271 7.36 -12.87 14.38
C ALA A 271 7.39 -12.59 12.87
N LYS A 272 8.17 -11.60 12.44
CA LYS A 272 8.36 -11.31 11.01
C LYS A 272 8.97 -12.49 10.27
N HIS A 273 10.06 -13.05 10.78
CA HIS A 273 10.70 -14.21 10.18
C HIS A 273 9.77 -15.43 10.12
N PHE A 274 9.01 -15.66 11.18
CA PHE A 274 8.03 -16.74 11.23
C PHE A 274 6.97 -16.62 10.11
N VAL A 275 6.37 -15.45 9.95
CA VAL A 275 5.37 -15.21 8.90
C VAL A 275 5.98 -15.31 7.49
N GLU A 276 7.20 -14.79 7.29
CA GLU A 276 7.92 -14.91 6.02
C GLU A 276 8.26 -16.37 5.67
N ASP A 277 8.61 -17.18 6.66
CA ASP A 277 8.91 -18.60 6.47
C ASP A 277 7.65 -19.42 6.17
N LEU A 278 6.51 -19.11 6.80
CA LEU A 278 5.22 -19.68 6.45
C LEU A 278 4.87 -19.41 4.97
N ALA A 279 5.01 -18.16 4.53
CA ALA A 279 4.75 -17.79 3.15
C ALA A 279 5.69 -18.50 2.16
N ARG A 280 6.96 -18.68 2.51
CA ARG A 280 7.95 -19.38 1.69
C ARG A 280 7.65 -20.88 1.56
N LYS A 281 7.30 -21.55 2.65
CA LYS A 281 7.00 -22.99 2.66
C LYS A 281 5.80 -23.34 1.77
N ARG A 282 4.80 -22.44 1.67
CA ARG A 282 3.65 -22.68 0.80
C ARG A 282 3.98 -22.47 -0.68
N SER A 283 4.83 -21.53 -1.01
CA SER A 283 5.25 -21.31 -2.41
C SER A 283 6.13 -22.41 -2.99
N GLN A 284 6.61 -23.36 -2.14
CA GLN A 284 7.41 -24.51 -2.55
C GLN A 284 6.60 -25.82 -2.67
N LYS A 285 5.33 -25.81 -2.27
CA LYS A 285 4.38 -26.90 -2.47
C LYS A 285 3.50 -26.65 -3.69
#